data_018b410aa2e459c3362fe9466441c607
#
_entry.id   018b410aa2e459c3362fe9466441c607
#
_cell.length_a   1.000
_cell.length_b   1.000
_cell.length_c   1.000
_cell.angle_alpha   90.00
_cell.angle_beta   90.00
_cell.angle_gamma   90.00
#
_symmetry.space_group_name_H-M   'P 1'
#
loop_
_entity.id
_entity.type
_entity.pdbx_description
1 polymer ?
#
loop_
_entity_poly.entity_id
_entity_poly.type
_entity_poly.pdbx_seq_one_letter_code
_entity_poly.pdbx_strand_id
1 'polypeptide(L)'
;MNIEVNLVNSFTVNGKGGNPAGVVLNSDKLSDAQKLKISQAVGFSETAFISNDDEADYEVSFFTTTGEVDFCGHATLATFSTLFQKDILTAGSYVQRTRIGILPVTIEPNGKVIMDQQLPQKLDCYSYKEISSVIGIKSSILESTKLPIEVISTGLPDVVISVPNGYLDLIKPDDELIANFCEKHKVIGFHIFELC
;
A
#
# COMPACT_ATOMS: atom_id res chain seq x y z
N MET A 1 26.02 10.11 9.28
CA MET A 1 25.34 8.93 9.84
C MET A 1 25.13 7.96 8.69
N ASN A 2 25.54 6.72 8.80
CA ASN A 2 25.25 5.70 7.78
C ASN A 2 23.98 4.97 8.21
N ILE A 3 22.99 4.91 7.33
CA ILE A 3 21.73 4.20 7.55
C ILE A 3 21.68 3.03 6.57
N GLU A 4 21.47 1.83 7.12
CA GLU A 4 21.23 0.63 6.31
C GLU A 4 19.76 0.61 5.89
N VAL A 5 19.51 0.42 4.60
CA VAL A 5 18.18 0.23 4.05
C VAL A 5 18.12 -1.13 3.37
N ASN A 6 17.21 -1.98 3.79
CA ASN A 6 16.95 -3.25 3.12
C ASN A 6 15.94 -3.01 2.00
N LEU A 7 16.26 -3.45 0.78
CA LEU A 7 15.38 -3.30 -0.38
C LEU A 7 14.67 -4.63 -0.61
N VAL A 8 13.35 -4.63 -0.49
CA VAL A 8 12.54 -5.85 -0.47
C VAL A 8 11.36 -5.74 -1.43
N ASN A 9 11.13 -6.76 -2.24
CA ASN A 9 9.96 -6.87 -3.10
C ASN A 9 8.90 -7.76 -2.45
N SER A 10 7.73 -7.18 -2.15
CA SER A 10 6.54 -7.92 -1.74
C SER A 10 5.75 -8.41 -2.95
N PHE A 11 4.93 -9.46 -2.78
CA PHE A 11 4.07 -10.03 -3.84
C PHE A 11 4.82 -10.56 -5.07
N THR A 12 6.03 -11.05 -4.91
CA THR A 12 6.77 -11.66 -6.02
C THR A 12 6.25 -13.05 -6.35
N VAL A 13 6.33 -13.43 -7.63
CA VAL A 13 6.12 -14.81 -8.10
C VAL A 13 7.44 -15.33 -8.66
N ASN A 14 8.01 -16.35 -8.02
CA ASN A 14 9.32 -16.91 -8.38
C ASN A 14 10.43 -15.82 -8.45
N GLY A 15 10.41 -14.87 -7.54
CA GLY A 15 11.39 -13.78 -7.46
C GLY A 15 11.25 -12.70 -8.55
N LYS A 16 10.14 -12.68 -9.28
CA LYS A 16 9.87 -11.69 -10.34
C LYS A 16 8.65 -10.84 -10.01
N GLY A 17 8.65 -9.60 -10.48
CA GLY A 17 7.59 -8.64 -10.26
C GLY A 17 7.50 -8.20 -8.80
N GLY A 18 6.28 -7.95 -8.35
CA GLY A 18 6.01 -7.47 -7.00
C GLY A 18 6.08 -5.95 -6.88
N ASN A 19 5.98 -5.48 -5.63
CA ASN A 19 6.05 -4.06 -5.29
C ASN A 19 7.22 -3.83 -4.32
N PRO A 20 8.25 -3.04 -4.72
CA PRO A 20 9.43 -2.81 -3.91
C PRO A 20 9.15 -1.82 -2.77
N ALA A 21 9.74 -2.08 -1.61
CA ALA A 21 9.78 -1.16 -0.47
C ALA A 21 11.19 -1.09 0.12
N GLY A 22 11.54 0.07 0.66
CA GLY A 22 12.68 0.21 1.56
C GLY A 22 12.28 -0.20 2.98
N VAL A 23 13.18 -0.81 3.73
CA VAL A 23 12.97 -1.15 5.15
C VAL A 23 14.18 -0.70 5.96
N VAL A 24 13.95 0.21 6.91
CA VAL A 24 14.96 0.73 7.84
C VAL A 24 14.66 0.20 9.23
N LEU A 25 15.55 -0.64 9.73
CA LEU A 25 15.50 -1.13 11.10
C LEU A 25 16.12 -0.10 12.08
N ASN A 26 15.65 -0.08 13.33
CA ASN A 26 16.15 0.80 14.40
C ASN A 26 16.08 2.30 14.05
N SER A 27 14.89 2.77 13.72
CA SER A 27 14.66 4.17 13.31
C SER A 27 14.33 5.13 14.47
N ASP A 28 14.40 4.70 15.73
CA ASP A 28 14.03 5.45 16.93
C ASP A 28 14.66 6.85 17.01
N LYS A 29 15.86 7.03 16.47
CA LYS A 29 16.61 8.30 16.52
C LYS A 29 16.43 9.16 15.27
N LEU A 30 15.62 8.71 14.31
CA LEU A 30 15.38 9.45 13.07
C LEU A 30 14.20 10.40 13.24
N SER A 31 14.40 11.67 12.90
CA SER A 31 13.29 12.60 12.74
C SER A 31 12.55 12.34 11.43
N ASP A 32 11.29 12.82 11.32
CA ASP A 32 10.48 12.67 10.10
C ASP A 32 11.17 13.31 8.87
N ALA A 33 11.85 14.43 9.06
CA ALA A 33 12.65 15.06 8.00
C ALA A 33 13.81 14.16 7.51
N GLN A 34 14.40 13.35 8.39
CA GLN A 34 15.44 12.39 8.03
C GLN A 34 14.83 11.16 7.36
N LYS A 35 13.70 10.64 7.87
CA LYS A 35 12.95 9.55 7.25
C LYS A 35 12.54 9.93 5.82
N LEU A 36 12.00 11.14 5.62
CA LEU A 36 11.63 11.65 4.29
C LEU A 36 12.83 11.69 3.33
N LYS A 37 13.99 12.23 3.78
CA LYS A 37 15.21 12.27 2.96
C LYS A 37 15.72 10.87 2.58
N ILE A 38 15.61 9.90 3.49
CA ILE A 38 15.98 8.52 3.21
C ILE A 38 15.05 7.94 2.16
N SER A 39 13.73 8.14 2.28
CA SER A 39 12.75 7.66 1.31
C SER A 39 12.95 8.29 -0.08
N GLN A 40 13.28 9.58 -0.14
CA GLN A 40 13.66 10.25 -1.39
C GLN A 40 14.93 9.64 -2.02
N ALA A 41 15.91 9.27 -1.20
CA ALA A 41 17.15 8.65 -1.70
C ALA A 41 16.93 7.19 -2.16
N VAL A 42 16.01 6.46 -1.53
CA VAL A 42 15.58 5.11 -1.92
C VAL A 42 14.82 5.15 -3.24
N GLY A 43 13.92 6.12 -3.42
CA GLY A 43 13.17 6.36 -4.65
C GLY A 43 12.08 5.34 -4.96
N PHE A 44 11.73 4.47 -4.01
CA PHE A 44 10.56 3.58 -4.13
C PHE A 44 9.28 4.29 -3.73
N SER A 45 8.13 3.67 -4.00
CA SER A 45 6.84 4.23 -3.61
C SER A 45 6.80 4.49 -2.10
N GLU A 46 7.26 3.52 -1.29
CA GLU A 46 7.33 3.66 0.16
C GLU A 46 8.60 3.06 0.76
N THR A 47 8.99 3.66 1.90
CA THR A 47 10.01 3.14 2.81
C THR A 47 9.39 3.01 4.21
N ALA A 48 9.49 1.83 4.81
CA ALA A 48 9.07 1.55 6.18
C ALA A 48 10.23 1.81 7.17
N PHE A 49 9.88 2.43 8.29
CA PHE A 49 10.79 2.74 9.38
C PHE A 49 10.28 2.08 10.66
N ILE A 50 11.12 1.23 11.27
CA ILE A 50 10.77 0.44 12.44
C ILE A 50 11.39 1.06 13.67
N SER A 51 10.57 1.31 14.67
CA SER A 51 10.94 1.83 15.99
C SER A 51 10.40 0.94 17.09
N ASN A 52 10.95 1.08 18.30
CA ASN A 52 10.37 0.46 19.47
C ASN A 52 9.02 1.10 19.80
N ASP A 53 8.13 0.35 20.43
CA ASP A 53 6.84 0.82 20.93
C ASP A 53 6.56 0.23 22.31
N ASP A 54 5.80 0.95 23.15
CA ASP A 54 5.51 0.52 24.54
C ASP A 54 4.27 -0.38 24.63
N GLU A 55 3.40 -0.40 23.60
CA GLU A 55 2.13 -1.13 23.60
C GLU A 55 2.03 -2.15 22.45
N ALA A 56 2.91 -2.05 21.44
CA ALA A 56 3.03 -2.99 20.33
C ALA A 56 4.44 -3.57 20.27
N ASP A 57 4.64 -4.65 19.50
CA ASP A 57 5.98 -5.19 19.29
C ASP A 57 6.89 -4.19 18.56
N TYR A 58 6.29 -3.40 17.64
CA TYR A 58 6.97 -2.34 16.91
C TYR A 58 6.01 -1.22 16.52
N GLU A 59 6.52 0.02 16.46
CA GLU A 59 5.93 1.08 15.68
C GLU A 59 6.50 1.02 14.26
N VAL A 60 5.63 1.10 13.24
CA VAL A 60 6.03 1.15 11.84
C VAL A 60 5.44 2.38 11.18
N SER A 61 6.31 3.30 10.75
CA SER A 61 5.92 4.47 9.96
C SER A 61 6.32 4.30 8.49
N PHE A 62 5.50 4.81 7.59
CA PHE A 62 5.65 4.65 6.14
C PHE A 62 5.81 6.00 5.48
N PHE A 63 6.88 6.17 4.70
CA PHE A 63 7.18 7.41 4.00
C PHE A 63 7.28 7.17 2.50
N THR A 64 6.55 7.96 1.74
CA THR A 64 6.75 8.15 0.30
C THR A 64 7.89 9.13 0.05
N THR A 65 8.15 9.46 -1.21
CA THR A 65 9.10 10.53 -1.58
C THR A 65 8.58 11.95 -1.26
N THR A 66 7.32 12.09 -0.88
CA THR A 66 6.66 13.38 -0.61
C THR A 66 6.24 13.59 0.85
N GLY A 67 6.07 12.50 1.62
CA GLY A 67 5.66 12.59 3.02
C GLY A 67 5.29 11.25 3.62
N GLU A 68 4.86 11.28 4.86
CA GLU A 68 4.38 10.12 5.58
C GLU A 68 2.94 9.76 5.15
N VAL A 69 2.67 8.46 5.04
CA VAL A 69 1.33 7.91 4.82
C VAL A 69 0.89 7.08 6.02
N ASP A 70 -0.41 6.99 6.23
CA ASP A 70 -0.96 6.41 7.45
C ASP A 70 -0.77 4.91 7.55
N PHE A 71 -0.69 4.22 6.41
CA PHE A 71 -0.51 2.77 6.33
C PHE A 71 0.01 2.34 4.96
N CYS A 72 0.75 1.21 4.91
CA CYS A 72 1.19 0.61 3.67
C CYS A 72 1.31 -0.91 3.79
N GLY A 73 0.46 -1.65 3.06
CA GLY A 73 0.40 -3.11 3.15
C GLY A 73 1.66 -3.81 2.66
N HIS A 74 2.14 -3.50 1.45
CA HIS A 74 3.32 -4.17 0.90
C HIS A 74 4.61 -3.86 1.69
N ALA A 75 4.73 -2.64 2.23
CA ALA A 75 5.85 -2.26 3.07
C ALA A 75 5.77 -2.92 4.46
N THR A 76 4.56 -3.18 5.00
CA THR A 76 4.37 -4.02 6.19
C THR A 76 4.88 -5.44 5.94
N LEU A 77 4.47 -6.08 4.85
CA LEU A 77 4.94 -7.42 4.50
C LEU A 77 6.47 -7.45 4.33
N ALA A 78 7.05 -6.46 3.65
CA ALA A 78 8.49 -6.30 3.51
C ALA A 78 9.20 -6.17 4.87
N THR A 79 8.62 -5.40 5.78
CA THR A 79 9.14 -5.18 7.15
C THR A 79 9.26 -6.49 7.92
N PHE A 80 8.15 -7.21 8.08
CA PHE A 80 8.13 -8.45 8.87
C PHE A 80 8.89 -9.59 8.19
N SER A 81 8.91 -9.63 6.86
CA SER A 81 9.79 -10.55 6.11
C SER A 81 11.27 -10.25 6.37
N THR A 82 11.67 -8.98 6.43
CA THR A 82 13.05 -8.58 6.74
C THR A 82 13.44 -8.98 8.16
N LEU A 83 12.56 -8.75 9.14
CA LEU A 83 12.78 -9.12 10.54
C LEU A 83 12.95 -10.63 10.68
N PHE A 84 12.13 -11.42 9.98
CA PHE A 84 12.25 -12.88 9.96
C PHE A 84 13.54 -13.35 9.27
N GLN A 85 13.88 -12.82 8.10
CA GLN A 85 15.08 -13.22 7.35
C GLN A 85 16.39 -12.85 8.07
N LYS A 86 16.36 -11.84 8.95
CA LYS A 86 17.51 -11.44 9.77
C LYS A 86 17.53 -12.15 11.14
N ASP A 87 16.70 -13.16 11.36
CA ASP A 87 16.57 -13.89 12.61
C ASP A 87 16.26 -12.99 13.83
N ILE A 88 15.65 -11.82 13.61
CA ILE A 88 15.20 -10.92 14.67
C ILE A 88 13.85 -11.40 15.21
N LEU A 89 12.97 -11.88 14.32
CA LEU A 89 11.71 -12.53 14.68
C LEU A 89 11.68 -13.97 14.20
N THR A 90 10.88 -14.79 14.88
CA THR A 90 10.58 -16.18 14.50
C THR A 90 9.14 -16.28 14.01
N ALA A 91 8.70 -17.49 13.61
CA ALA A 91 7.29 -17.74 13.34
C ALA A 91 6.46 -17.46 14.60
N GLY A 92 5.35 -16.72 14.44
CA GLY A 92 4.51 -16.28 15.55
C GLY A 92 3.56 -15.17 15.18
N SER A 93 2.80 -14.70 16.17
CA SER A 93 1.90 -13.56 16.04
C SER A 93 2.49 -12.33 16.71
N TYR A 94 2.45 -11.22 16.02
CA TYR A 94 3.00 -9.93 16.41
C TYR A 94 1.96 -8.83 16.22
N VAL A 95 2.20 -7.68 16.80
CA VAL A 95 1.38 -6.48 16.56
C VAL A 95 2.28 -5.30 16.17
N GLN A 96 1.83 -4.54 15.20
CA GLN A 96 2.47 -3.28 14.82
C GLN A 96 1.56 -2.10 15.13
N ARG A 97 2.12 -1.01 15.64
CA ARG A 97 1.46 0.28 15.70
C ARG A 97 1.71 1.02 14.39
N THR A 98 0.65 1.55 13.80
CA THR A 98 0.67 2.46 12.65
C THR A 98 -0.23 3.66 12.94
N ARG A 99 -0.29 4.64 12.05
CA ARG A 99 -1.21 5.78 12.22
C ARG A 99 -2.69 5.38 12.20
N ILE A 100 -3.05 4.27 11.55
CA ILE A 100 -4.44 3.76 11.56
C ILE A 100 -4.76 2.86 12.76
N GLY A 101 -3.81 2.66 13.66
CA GLY A 101 -3.98 1.86 14.88
C GLY A 101 -3.02 0.69 15.00
N ILE A 102 -3.31 -0.19 15.95
CA ILE A 102 -2.55 -1.42 16.20
C ILE A 102 -3.13 -2.54 15.35
N LEU A 103 -2.29 -3.17 14.54
CA LEU A 103 -2.68 -4.19 13.58
C LEU A 103 -1.91 -5.49 13.82
N PRO A 104 -2.59 -6.64 13.85
CA PRO A 104 -1.95 -7.95 13.93
C PRO A 104 -1.17 -8.30 12.66
N VAL A 105 -0.04 -8.96 12.85
CA VAL A 105 0.79 -9.55 11.80
C VAL A 105 1.21 -10.93 12.23
N THR A 106 1.07 -11.93 11.37
CA THR A 106 1.48 -13.30 11.62
C THR A 106 2.60 -13.71 10.68
N ILE A 107 3.64 -14.32 11.22
CA ILE A 107 4.71 -14.96 10.44
C ILE A 107 4.53 -16.47 10.55
N GLU A 108 4.26 -17.13 9.43
CA GLU A 108 4.16 -18.59 9.34
C GLU A 108 5.55 -19.25 9.44
N PRO A 109 5.63 -20.56 9.81
CA PRO A 109 6.91 -21.28 9.91
C PRO A 109 7.76 -21.28 8.62
N ASN A 110 7.12 -21.11 7.46
CA ASN A 110 7.80 -21.00 6.16
C ASN A 110 8.28 -19.58 5.84
N GLY A 111 8.09 -18.61 6.75
CA GLY A 111 8.44 -17.20 6.58
C GLY A 111 7.41 -16.37 5.84
N LYS A 112 6.24 -16.94 5.49
CA LYS A 112 5.15 -16.17 4.89
C LYS A 112 4.57 -15.22 5.91
N VAL A 113 4.46 -13.96 5.54
CA VAL A 113 3.85 -12.92 6.38
C VAL A 113 2.40 -12.72 5.98
N ILE A 114 1.52 -12.70 6.98
CA ILE A 114 0.10 -12.41 6.86
C ILE A 114 -0.19 -11.22 7.76
N MET A 115 -0.87 -10.22 7.25
CA MET A 115 -1.32 -9.08 8.04
C MET A 115 -2.84 -8.98 8.00
N ASP A 116 -3.42 -8.55 9.11
CA ASP A 116 -4.83 -8.20 9.16
C ASP A 116 -5.03 -6.77 8.70
N GLN A 117 -6.19 -6.51 8.12
CA GLN A 117 -6.66 -5.18 7.75
C GLN A 117 -8.00 -4.90 8.42
N GLN A 118 -8.41 -3.64 8.44
CA GLN A 118 -9.76 -3.29 8.85
C GLN A 118 -10.80 -3.91 7.90
N LEU A 119 -11.99 -4.18 8.41
CA LEU A 119 -13.08 -4.65 7.57
C LEU A 119 -13.40 -3.59 6.49
N PRO A 120 -13.69 -4.03 5.25
CA PRO A 120 -14.00 -3.10 4.17
C PRO A 120 -15.17 -2.20 4.51
N GLN A 121 -14.99 -0.91 4.35
CA GLN A 121 -16.03 0.10 4.51
C GLN A 121 -16.29 0.80 3.19
N LYS A 122 -17.54 0.84 2.77
CA LYS A 122 -17.96 1.65 1.64
C LYS A 122 -18.10 3.10 2.10
N LEU A 123 -17.38 4.01 1.46
CA LEU A 123 -17.38 5.43 1.81
C LEU A 123 -18.18 6.27 0.82
N ASP A 124 -18.06 6.00 -0.48
CA ASP A 124 -18.71 6.78 -1.54
C ASP A 124 -18.93 5.92 -2.80
N CYS A 125 -19.55 6.50 -3.83
CA CYS A 125 -19.71 5.88 -5.13
C CYS A 125 -19.67 6.95 -6.24
N TYR A 126 -19.21 6.56 -7.43
CA TYR A 126 -19.11 7.43 -8.59
C TYR A 126 -19.88 6.89 -9.79
N SER A 127 -20.31 7.81 -10.64
CA SER A 127 -20.92 7.44 -11.93
C SER A 127 -19.85 6.94 -12.90
N TYR A 128 -20.25 6.04 -13.81
CA TYR A 128 -19.38 5.57 -14.89
C TYR A 128 -18.83 6.71 -15.74
N LYS A 129 -19.62 7.79 -15.92
CA LYS A 129 -19.23 8.95 -16.69
C LYS A 129 -18.11 9.75 -16.05
N GLU A 130 -18.12 9.92 -14.72
CA GLU A 130 -17.05 10.61 -14.00
C GLU A 130 -15.73 9.86 -14.10
N ILE A 131 -15.77 8.55 -13.89
CA ILE A 131 -14.56 7.72 -13.89
C ILE A 131 -14.04 7.50 -15.30
N SER A 132 -14.91 7.38 -16.31
CA SER A 132 -14.52 7.13 -17.70
C SER A 132 -13.53 8.18 -18.23
N SER A 133 -13.70 9.45 -17.85
CA SER A 133 -12.81 10.52 -18.26
C SER A 133 -11.43 10.48 -17.60
N VAL A 134 -11.33 9.91 -16.41
CA VAL A 134 -10.09 9.85 -15.63
C VAL A 134 -9.22 8.66 -16.06
N ILE A 135 -9.83 7.52 -16.39
CA ILE A 135 -9.10 6.29 -16.75
C ILE A 135 -9.03 6.07 -18.28
N GLY A 136 -9.56 6.99 -19.08
CA GLY A 136 -9.45 6.94 -20.55
C GLY A 136 -10.23 5.82 -21.22
N ILE A 137 -11.33 5.33 -20.59
CA ILE A 137 -12.18 4.28 -21.15
C ILE A 137 -13.63 4.78 -21.30
N LYS A 138 -14.38 4.31 -22.30
CA LYS A 138 -15.76 4.75 -22.52
C LYS A 138 -16.68 4.32 -21.37
N SER A 139 -17.58 5.20 -20.93
CA SER A 139 -18.52 4.91 -19.85
C SER A 139 -19.42 3.70 -20.14
N SER A 140 -19.80 3.48 -21.40
CA SER A 140 -20.59 2.31 -21.82
C SER A 140 -19.89 0.97 -21.60
N ILE A 141 -18.54 0.95 -21.56
CA ILE A 141 -17.75 -0.25 -21.23
C ILE A 141 -17.85 -0.51 -19.74
N LEU A 142 -17.69 0.51 -18.91
CA LEU A 142 -17.86 0.39 -17.45
C LEU A 142 -19.30 -0.03 -17.10
N GLU A 143 -20.30 0.56 -17.72
CA GLU A 143 -21.72 0.22 -17.54
C GLU A 143 -22.02 -1.26 -17.87
N SER A 144 -21.30 -1.84 -18.84
CA SER A 144 -21.52 -3.22 -19.26
C SER A 144 -21.20 -4.26 -18.17
N THR A 145 -20.36 -3.90 -17.19
CA THR A 145 -20.06 -4.76 -16.02
C THR A 145 -21.23 -4.88 -15.06
N LYS A 146 -22.13 -3.90 -15.05
CA LYS A 146 -23.25 -3.75 -14.10
C LYS A 146 -22.82 -3.70 -12.62
N LEU A 147 -21.54 -3.51 -12.36
CA LEU A 147 -21.00 -3.36 -11.02
C LEU A 147 -20.79 -1.89 -10.68
N PRO A 148 -21.10 -1.47 -9.45
CA PRO A 148 -20.91 -0.09 -9.05
C PRO A 148 -19.41 0.27 -9.03
N ILE A 149 -19.11 1.56 -9.15
CA ILE A 149 -17.79 2.11 -8.87
C ILE A 149 -17.86 2.71 -7.47
N GLU A 150 -17.11 2.14 -6.54
CA GLU A 150 -17.21 2.46 -5.12
C GLU A 150 -15.86 2.85 -4.54
N VAL A 151 -15.90 3.74 -3.55
CA VAL A 151 -14.74 3.99 -2.68
C VAL A 151 -14.82 3.01 -1.53
N ILE A 152 -13.84 2.13 -1.46
CA ILE A 152 -13.72 1.12 -0.40
C ILE A 152 -12.44 1.40 0.38
N SER A 153 -12.55 1.34 1.71
CA SER A 153 -11.40 1.46 2.61
C SER A 153 -11.27 0.23 3.50
N THR A 154 -10.07 -0.30 3.59
CA THR A 154 -9.63 -1.27 4.59
C THR A 154 -8.54 -0.66 5.51
N GLY A 155 -8.50 0.67 5.56
CA GLY A 155 -7.51 1.51 6.21
C GLY A 155 -7.18 2.74 5.37
N LEU A 156 -7.05 2.55 4.05
CA LEU A 156 -6.89 3.62 3.06
C LEU A 156 -8.02 3.55 2.02
N PRO A 157 -8.60 4.70 1.61
CA PRO A 157 -9.70 4.72 0.65
C PRO A 157 -9.21 4.61 -0.80
N ASP A 158 -9.64 3.58 -1.52
CA ASP A 158 -9.39 3.39 -2.96
C ASP A 158 -10.68 3.37 -3.76
N VAL A 159 -10.63 3.86 -5.00
CA VAL A 159 -11.72 3.74 -5.97
C VAL A 159 -11.63 2.36 -6.62
N VAL A 160 -12.57 1.48 -6.33
CA VAL A 160 -12.62 0.12 -6.88
C VAL A 160 -13.45 0.11 -8.14
N ILE A 161 -12.86 -0.34 -9.25
CA ILE A 161 -13.43 -0.27 -10.60
C ILE A 161 -13.32 -1.62 -11.28
N SER A 162 -14.45 -2.14 -11.78
CA SER A 162 -14.45 -3.34 -12.63
C SER A 162 -14.46 -2.97 -14.10
N VAL A 163 -13.70 -3.73 -14.92
CA VAL A 163 -13.76 -3.67 -16.37
C VAL A 163 -14.07 -5.05 -16.96
N PRO A 164 -14.69 -5.15 -18.14
CA PRO A 164 -14.92 -6.44 -18.78
C PRO A 164 -13.60 -7.08 -19.24
N ASN A 165 -13.63 -8.41 -19.48
CA ASN A 165 -12.50 -9.18 -19.99
C ASN A 165 -11.89 -8.53 -21.25
N GLY A 166 -10.55 -8.40 -21.30
CA GLY A 166 -9.78 -7.83 -22.40
C GLY A 166 -9.69 -6.29 -22.37
N TYR A 167 -10.20 -5.62 -21.35
CA TYR A 167 -10.18 -4.17 -21.28
C TYR A 167 -9.15 -3.58 -20.30
N LEU A 168 -8.57 -4.38 -19.41
CA LEU A 168 -7.58 -3.87 -18.46
C LEU A 168 -6.35 -3.28 -19.15
N ASP A 169 -5.83 -3.95 -20.19
CA ASP A 169 -4.68 -3.49 -20.98
C ASP A 169 -5.00 -2.31 -21.92
N LEU A 170 -6.27 -1.98 -22.08
CA LEU A 170 -6.72 -0.85 -22.92
C LEU A 170 -6.88 0.45 -22.14
N ILE A 171 -6.76 0.40 -20.84
CA ILE A 171 -6.84 1.57 -19.96
C ILE A 171 -5.65 2.48 -20.25
N LYS A 172 -5.94 3.76 -20.42
CA LYS A 172 -4.93 4.82 -20.62
C LYS A 172 -5.12 5.86 -19.53
N PRO A 173 -4.56 5.62 -18.36
CA PRO A 173 -4.69 6.55 -17.26
C PRO A 173 -4.01 7.88 -17.61
N ASP A 174 -4.63 8.96 -17.18
CA ASP A 174 -4.04 10.29 -17.21
C ASP A 174 -3.60 10.61 -15.77
N ASP A 175 -2.31 10.61 -15.54
CA ASP A 175 -1.74 10.76 -14.19
C ASP A 175 -2.13 12.10 -13.55
N GLU A 176 -2.26 13.17 -14.32
CA GLU A 176 -2.67 14.49 -13.81
C GLU A 176 -4.16 14.48 -13.42
N LEU A 177 -5.03 13.90 -14.25
CA LEU A 177 -6.45 13.76 -13.92
C LEU A 177 -6.66 12.85 -12.70
N ILE A 178 -5.90 11.75 -12.59
CA ILE A 178 -5.95 10.85 -11.42
C ILE A 178 -5.50 11.60 -10.17
N ALA A 179 -4.37 12.30 -10.20
CA ALA A 179 -3.86 13.05 -9.05
C ALA A 179 -4.87 14.10 -8.58
N ASN A 180 -5.42 14.89 -9.51
CA ASN A 180 -6.44 15.89 -9.21
C ASN A 180 -7.72 15.28 -8.64
N PHE A 181 -8.14 14.13 -9.18
CA PHE A 181 -9.30 13.40 -8.66
C PHE A 181 -9.05 12.90 -7.23
N CYS A 182 -7.89 12.28 -6.99
CA CYS A 182 -7.51 11.75 -5.69
C CYS A 182 -7.45 12.86 -4.63
N GLU A 183 -6.83 14.00 -4.94
CA GLU A 183 -6.76 15.15 -4.05
C GLU A 183 -8.16 15.69 -3.70
N LYS A 184 -8.97 15.91 -4.74
CA LYS A 184 -10.34 16.45 -4.59
C LYS A 184 -11.24 15.55 -3.75
N HIS A 185 -11.16 14.24 -3.96
CA HIS A 185 -12.06 13.26 -3.33
C HIS A 185 -11.46 12.56 -2.12
N LYS A 186 -10.19 12.89 -1.75
CA LYS A 186 -9.45 12.33 -0.62
C LYS A 186 -9.37 10.80 -0.68
N VAL A 187 -9.08 10.28 -1.87
CA VAL A 187 -8.78 8.87 -2.10
C VAL A 187 -7.31 8.69 -2.43
N ILE A 188 -6.76 7.50 -2.18
CA ILE A 188 -5.34 7.21 -2.40
C ILE A 188 -5.06 6.90 -3.87
N GLY A 189 -5.99 6.19 -4.53
CA GLY A 189 -5.81 5.78 -5.91
C GLY A 189 -6.99 5.02 -6.49
N PHE A 190 -6.71 4.33 -7.57
CA PHE A 190 -7.67 3.54 -8.33
C PHE A 190 -7.24 2.07 -8.35
N HIS A 191 -8.10 1.19 -7.87
CA HIS A 191 -7.93 -0.25 -7.95
C HIS A 191 -8.82 -0.81 -9.05
N ILE A 192 -8.23 -1.03 -10.23
CA ILE A 192 -8.97 -1.51 -11.40
C ILE A 192 -8.73 -3.00 -11.57
N PHE A 193 -9.78 -3.77 -11.75
CA PHE A 193 -9.70 -5.22 -11.96
C PHE A 193 -10.60 -5.66 -13.11
N GLU A 194 -10.23 -6.75 -13.74
CA GLU A 194 -10.93 -7.35 -14.87
C GLU A 194 -11.84 -8.50 -14.43
N LEU A 195 -13.03 -8.54 -15.01
CA LEU A 195 -13.96 -9.65 -14.82
C LEU A 195 -13.61 -10.78 -15.82
N CYS A 196 -13.28 -11.97 -15.30
CA CYS A 196 -12.99 -13.17 -16.09
C CYS A 196 -14.25 -14.00 -16.33
#